data_83762361f53cd7d5b3c15e890ff34494
#
_entry.id   83762361f53cd7d5b3c15e890ff34494
#
_cell.length_a   1.000
_cell.length_b   1.000
_cell.length_c   1.000
_cell.angle_alpha   90.00
_cell.angle_beta   90.00
_cell.angle_gamma   90.00
#
_symmetry.space_group_name_H-M   'P 1'
#
loop_
_entity.id
_entity.type
_entity.pdbx_description
1 polymer ?
#
loop_
_entity_poly.entity_id
_entity_poly.type
_entity_poly.pdbx_seq_one_letter_code
_entity_poly.pdbx_strand_id
1 'polypeptide(L)'
;MYGICLSYAGDRDMAQDMLQDSYIKIFKRIKDFKQEGSLEGWIRRIVSNTAIDHLRKQQRIQKYISDKEEIKENSYESDALQNLQTEDVLDQVGRLPEGARVVFNLYALEGYTHKEIAKKLNITEGTSKSQFNRARKLLMTWLNKLTA
;
A
#
# COMPACT_ATOMS: atom_id res chain seq x y z
N MET A 1 3.38 -8.55 -8.95
CA MET A 1 3.32 -8.61 -7.47
C MET A 1 4.25 -7.61 -6.80
N TYR A 2 5.48 -7.41 -7.29
CA TYR A 2 6.40 -6.40 -6.74
C TYR A 2 5.81 -4.98 -6.75
N GLY A 3 5.19 -4.54 -7.85
CA GLY A 3 4.52 -3.24 -7.92
C GLY A 3 3.45 -3.03 -6.85
N ILE A 4 2.71 -4.10 -6.48
CA ILE A 4 1.75 -4.03 -5.37
C ILE A 4 2.49 -3.80 -4.05
N CYS A 5 3.55 -4.56 -3.78
CA CYS A 5 4.35 -4.34 -2.57
C CYS A 5 4.91 -2.92 -2.52
N LEU A 6 5.43 -2.40 -3.64
CA LEU A 6 5.97 -1.06 -3.74
C LEU A 6 4.91 0.03 -3.45
N SER A 7 3.70 -0.14 -3.96
CA SER A 7 2.61 0.79 -3.69
C SER A 7 2.16 0.84 -2.22
N TYR A 8 2.38 -0.24 -1.46
CA TYR A 8 2.12 -0.28 -0.02
C TYR A 8 3.32 0.20 0.80
N ALA A 9 4.52 -0.21 0.43
CA ALA A 9 5.72 0.01 1.23
C ALA A 9 6.17 1.48 1.27
N GLY A 10 6.14 2.17 0.13
CA GLY A 10 6.68 3.51 -0.01
C GLY A 10 8.20 3.55 -0.24
N ASP A 11 8.92 2.45 -0.02
CA ASP A 11 10.33 2.29 -0.33
C ASP A 11 10.64 0.89 -0.88
N ARG A 12 11.80 0.75 -1.54
CA ARG A 12 12.16 -0.48 -2.25
C ARG A 12 12.55 -1.63 -1.32
N ASP A 13 13.22 -1.35 -0.24
CA ASP A 13 13.72 -2.38 0.68
C ASP A 13 12.55 -3.05 1.39
N MET A 14 11.62 -2.25 1.90
CA MET A 14 10.39 -2.76 2.50
C MET A 14 9.53 -3.52 1.47
N ALA A 15 9.46 -3.03 0.23
CA ALA A 15 8.72 -3.72 -0.84
C ALA A 15 9.31 -5.10 -1.14
N GLN A 16 10.64 -5.25 -1.13
CA GLN A 16 11.31 -6.53 -1.31
C GLN A 16 11.03 -7.49 -0.16
N ASP A 17 11.08 -7.01 1.08
CA ASP A 17 10.76 -7.81 2.27
C ASP A 17 9.30 -8.29 2.23
N MET A 18 8.36 -7.40 1.91
CA MET A 18 6.95 -7.74 1.75
C MET A 18 6.74 -8.80 0.65
N LEU A 19 7.45 -8.67 -0.47
CA LEU A 19 7.36 -9.62 -1.58
C LEU A 19 7.88 -10.99 -1.18
N GLN A 20 9.04 -11.04 -0.52
CA GLN A 20 9.65 -12.28 -0.05
C GLN A 20 8.74 -13.02 0.94
N ASP A 21 8.22 -12.32 1.95
CA ASP A 21 7.27 -12.89 2.91
C ASP A 21 5.98 -13.34 2.24
N SER A 22 5.53 -12.61 1.23
CA SER A 22 4.35 -12.99 0.44
C SER A 22 4.57 -14.29 -0.31
N TYR A 23 5.71 -14.47 -0.96
CA TYR A 23 6.04 -15.73 -1.65
C TYR A 23 6.12 -16.90 -0.68
N ILE A 24 6.72 -16.73 0.49
CA ILE A 24 6.76 -17.78 1.52
C ILE A 24 5.33 -18.20 1.91
N LYS A 25 4.43 -17.22 2.13
CA LYS A 25 3.02 -17.50 2.45
C LYS A 25 2.28 -18.18 1.30
N ILE A 26 2.51 -17.73 0.05
CA ILE A 26 1.90 -18.32 -1.14
C ILE A 26 2.30 -19.78 -1.28
N PHE A 27 3.61 -20.10 -1.22
CA PHE A 27 4.09 -21.47 -1.34
C PHE A 27 3.57 -22.38 -0.24
N LYS A 28 3.50 -21.90 1.00
CA LYS A 28 2.93 -22.67 2.12
C LYS A 28 1.45 -22.97 1.93
N ARG A 29 0.70 -22.06 1.28
CA ARG A 29 -0.75 -22.11 1.18
C ARG A 29 -1.27 -22.44 -0.21
N ILE A 30 -0.41 -22.74 -1.18
CA ILE A 30 -0.84 -23.01 -2.57
C ILE A 30 -1.82 -24.20 -2.66
N LYS A 31 -1.69 -25.16 -1.75
CA LYS A 31 -2.59 -26.32 -1.64
C LYS A 31 -4.00 -25.93 -1.15
N ASP A 32 -4.14 -24.78 -0.49
CA ASP A 32 -5.41 -24.28 0.03
C ASP A 32 -6.23 -23.56 -1.06
N PHE A 33 -5.64 -23.33 -2.24
CA PHE A 33 -6.34 -22.72 -3.35
C PHE A 33 -7.36 -23.68 -3.94
N LYS A 34 -8.65 -23.40 -3.68
CA LYS A 34 -9.78 -24.28 -4.06
C LYS A 34 -10.19 -24.17 -5.55
N GLN A 35 -9.42 -23.46 -6.38
CA GLN A 35 -9.76 -23.17 -7.79
C GLN A 35 -11.11 -22.40 -7.96
N GLU A 36 -11.63 -21.84 -6.90
CA GLU A 36 -12.78 -20.93 -6.91
C GLU A 36 -12.28 -19.53 -7.22
N GLY A 37 -12.42 -19.10 -8.48
CA GLY A 37 -11.92 -17.80 -8.96
C GLY A 37 -10.49 -17.83 -9.52
N SER A 38 -9.92 -16.64 -9.71
CA SER A 38 -8.60 -16.46 -10.32
C SER A 38 -7.47 -16.74 -9.32
N LEU A 39 -6.50 -17.55 -9.72
CA LEU A 39 -5.27 -17.76 -8.96
C LEU A 39 -4.53 -16.43 -8.74
N GLU A 40 -4.50 -15.56 -9.74
CA GLU A 40 -3.90 -14.22 -9.63
C GLU A 40 -4.58 -13.40 -8.53
N GLY A 41 -5.91 -13.39 -8.47
CA GLY A 41 -6.68 -12.69 -7.44
C GLY A 41 -6.42 -13.24 -6.04
N TRP A 42 -6.27 -14.57 -5.91
CA TRP A 42 -5.93 -15.22 -4.66
C TRP A 42 -4.52 -14.84 -4.19
N ILE A 43 -3.52 -14.87 -5.10
CA ILE A 43 -2.14 -14.45 -4.83
C ILE A 43 -2.12 -12.97 -4.44
N ARG A 44 -2.80 -12.09 -5.19
CA ARG A 44 -2.89 -10.65 -4.94
C ARG A 44 -3.42 -10.37 -3.52
N ARG A 45 -4.44 -11.10 -3.09
CA ARG A 45 -5.00 -10.98 -1.73
C ARG A 45 -3.98 -11.35 -0.65
N ILE A 46 -3.16 -12.39 -0.87
CA ILE A 46 -2.10 -12.76 0.07
C ILE A 46 -1.04 -11.65 0.15
N VAL A 47 -0.63 -11.09 -0.99
CA VAL A 47 0.36 -10.01 -1.07
C VAL A 47 -0.16 -8.77 -0.32
N SER A 48 -1.37 -8.31 -0.60
CA SER A 48 -1.96 -7.14 0.06
C SER A 48 -2.11 -7.33 1.56
N ASN A 49 -2.56 -8.50 2.00
CA ASN A 49 -2.66 -8.81 3.43
C ASN A 49 -1.28 -8.83 4.11
N THR A 50 -0.27 -9.39 3.45
CA THR A 50 1.11 -9.41 3.96
C THR A 50 1.66 -7.98 4.08
N ALA A 51 1.42 -7.14 3.08
CA ALA A 51 1.83 -5.73 3.12
C ALA A 51 1.19 -4.99 4.31
N ILE A 52 -0.11 -5.19 4.55
CA ILE A 52 -0.80 -4.58 5.70
C ILE A 52 -0.23 -5.09 7.02
N ASP A 53 0.09 -6.38 7.13
CA ASP A 53 0.70 -6.96 8.33
C ASP A 53 2.08 -6.34 8.62
N HIS A 54 2.91 -6.11 7.58
CA HIS A 54 4.19 -5.41 7.69
C HIS A 54 4.01 -3.99 8.23
N LEU A 55 3.09 -3.21 7.64
CA LEU A 55 2.81 -1.84 8.07
C LEU A 55 2.32 -1.77 9.51
N ARG A 56 1.43 -2.69 9.92
CA ARG A 56 0.96 -2.78 11.31
C ARG A 56 2.09 -3.09 12.29
N LYS A 57 3.00 -4.01 11.91
CA LYS A 57 4.16 -4.35 12.72
C LYS A 57 5.09 -3.14 12.88
N GLN A 58 5.35 -2.41 11.80
CA GLN A 58 6.17 -1.21 11.81
C GLN A 58 5.56 -0.11 12.68
N GLN A 59 4.26 0.16 12.59
CA GLN A 59 3.57 1.14 13.44
C GLN A 59 3.67 0.79 14.93
N ARG A 60 3.56 -0.50 15.29
CA ARG A 60 3.77 -0.93 16.67
C ARG A 60 5.19 -0.63 17.14
N ILE A 61 6.20 -0.93 16.32
CA ILE A 61 7.60 -0.65 16.63
C ILE A 61 7.81 0.87 16.77
N GLN A 62 7.30 1.68 15.85
CA GLN A 62 7.39 3.14 15.92
C GLN A 62 6.69 3.71 17.17
N LYS A 63 5.55 3.16 17.56
CA LYS A 63 4.86 3.56 18.79
C LYS A 63 5.68 3.28 20.04
N TYR A 64 6.41 2.15 20.08
CA TYR A 64 7.35 1.87 21.16
C TYR A 64 8.59 2.77 21.15
N ILE A 65 8.99 3.28 19.97
CA ILE A 65 10.14 4.19 19.82
C ILE A 65 9.72 5.65 20.03
N SER A 66 8.51 6.06 19.57
CA SER A 66 8.02 7.43 19.62
C SER A 66 7.56 7.89 21.01
N ASP A 67 7.48 6.99 21.99
CA ASP A 67 7.52 7.41 23.39
C ASP A 67 8.86 8.09 23.76
N LYS A 68 9.78 8.23 22.80
CA LYS A 68 11.11 8.86 22.98
C LYS A 68 11.56 9.87 21.90
N GLU A 69 10.94 10.00 20.73
CA GLU A 69 11.37 11.00 19.72
C GLU A 69 10.32 11.34 18.65
N GLU A 70 10.34 12.61 18.19
CA GLU A 70 9.44 13.23 17.22
C GLU A 70 9.51 12.61 15.81
N ILE A 71 8.37 12.67 15.13
CA ILE A 71 8.13 12.13 13.76
C ILE A 71 9.03 12.86 12.75
N LYS A 72 9.91 12.10 12.08
CA LYS A 72 10.55 12.57 10.85
C LYS A 72 9.64 12.29 9.66
N GLU A 73 9.18 13.35 9.00
CA GLU A 73 8.64 13.26 7.64
C GLU A 73 9.77 12.80 6.71
N ASN A 74 9.63 11.59 6.16
CA ASN A 74 10.52 11.13 5.10
C ASN A 74 10.15 11.82 3.79
N SER A 75 10.87 12.88 3.45
CA SER A 75 10.90 13.44 2.11
C SER A 75 11.77 12.55 1.21
N TYR A 76 11.15 11.81 0.32
CA TYR A 76 11.88 11.16 -0.75
C TYR A 76 11.97 12.11 -1.95
N GLU A 77 13.18 12.58 -2.24
CA GLU A 77 13.51 13.12 -3.55
C GLU A 77 13.60 11.98 -4.55
N SER A 78 12.77 12.01 -5.56
CA SER A 78 12.83 11.11 -6.69
C SER A 78 13.19 11.90 -7.93
N ASP A 79 14.35 11.59 -8.41
CA ASP A 79 14.82 11.89 -9.75
C ASP A 79 14.12 10.94 -10.72
N ALA A 80 13.14 11.40 -11.46
CA ALA A 80 12.68 10.68 -12.65
C ALA A 80 11.74 11.52 -13.52
N LEU A 81 12.30 12.10 -14.52
CA LEU A 81 11.61 12.46 -15.76
C LEU A 81 11.81 11.32 -16.76
N GLN A 82 10.76 10.67 -17.19
CA GLN A 82 10.43 10.22 -18.56
C GLN A 82 9.67 8.90 -18.59
N ASN A 83 8.49 8.96 -19.25
CA ASN A 83 7.57 7.87 -19.58
C ASN A 83 6.74 7.29 -18.42
N LEU A 84 5.50 7.78 -18.31
CA LEU A 84 4.44 7.23 -17.44
C LEU A 84 4.12 5.78 -17.80
N GLN A 85 4.93 4.86 -17.28
CA GLN A 85 4.61 3.44 -17.26
C GLN A 85 3.82 3.14 -15.97
N THR A 86 3.15 2.02 -15.93
CA THR A 86 2.35 1.59 -14.76
C THR A 86 3.17 1.59 -13.46
N GLU A 87 4.49 1.37 -13.56
CA GLU A 87 5.42 1.44 -12.43
C GLU A 87 5.56 2.85 -11.86
N ASP A 88 5.53 3.89 -12.70
CA ASP A 88 5.63 5.28 -12.26
C ASP A 88 4.39 5.71 -11.45
N VAL A 89 3.21 5.21 -11.84
CA VAL A 89 1.96 5.48 -11.09
C VAL A 89 2.00 4.80 -9.72
N LEU A 90 2.48 3.56 -9.65
CA LEU A 90 2.62 2.84 -8.38
C LEU A 90 3.67 3.46 -7.48
N ASP A 91 4.74 4.02 -8.05
CA ASP A 91 5.75 4.77 -7.32
C ASP A 91 5.16 6.06 -6.73
N GLN A 92 4.35 6.80 -7.49
CA GLN A 92 3.63 7.98 -6.97
C GLN A 92 2.65 7.61 -5.85
N VAL A 93 1.96 6.48 -5.96
CA VAL A 93 1.12 5.96 -4.87
C VAL A 93 1.97 5.64 -3.64
N GLY A 94 3.17 5.09 -3.82
CA GLY A 94 4.13 4.82 -2.76
C GLY A 94 4.53 6.05 -1.93
N ARG A 95 4.48 7.25 -2.53
CA ARG A 95 4.80 8.53 -1.86
C ARG A 95 3.66 9.12 -1.04
N LEU A 96 2.45 8.59 -1.15
CA LEU A 96 1.33 9.04 -0.34
C LEU A 96 1.62 8.84 1.16
N PRO A 97 1.09 9.71 2.04
CA PRO A 97 1.09 9.46 3.47
C PRO A 97 0.48 8.09 3.77
N GLU A 98 1.04 7.35 4.72
CA GLU A 98 0.74 5.93 4.94
C GLU A 98 -0.75 5.61 5.02
N GLY A 99 -1.52 6.33 5.84
CA GLY A 99 -2.97 6.10 5.96
C GLY A 99 -3.73 6.30 4.64
N ALA A 100 -3.38 7.36 3.89
CA ALA A 100 -3.97 7.64 2.59
C ALA A 100 -3.57 6.60 1.54
N ARG A 101 -2.31 6.18 1.56
CA ARG A 101 -1.74 5.16 0.67
C ARG A 101 -2.42 3.81 0.84
N VAL A 102 -2.54 3.32 2.06
CA VAL A 102 -3.16 2.02 2.37
C VAL A 102 -4.63 2.01 1.96
N VAL A 103 -5.38 3.05 2.32
CA VAL A 103 -6.79 3.16 1.94
C VAL A 103 -6.96 3.27 0.43
N PHE A 104 -6.11 4.05 -0.25
CA PHE A 104 -6.14 4.17 -1.72
C PHE A 104 -5.91 2.82 -2.40
N ASN A 105 -4.89 2.07 -1.98
CA ASN A 105 -4.60 0.75 -2.54
C ASN A 105 -5.76 -0.22 -2.33
N LEU A 106 -6.33 -0.28 -1.14
CA LEU A 106 -7.45 -1.17 -0.86
C LEU A 106 -8.69 -0.82 -1.67
N TYR A 107 -9.00 0.45 -1.83
CA TYR A 107 -10.19 0.89 -2.56
C TYR A 107 -9.98 0.83 -4.07
N ALA A 108 -8.94 1.50 -4.60
CA ALA A 108 -8.75 1.70 -6.03
C ALA A 108 -8.10 0.49 -6.73
N LEU A 109 -7.16 -0.21 -6.08
CA LEU A 109 -6.43 -1.31 -6.70
C LEU A 109 -7.02 -2.68 -6.35
N GLU A 110 -7.53 -2.86 -5.13
CA GLU A 110 -8.04 -4.14 -4.65
C GLU A 110 -9.58 -4.24 -4.69
N GLY A 111 -10.29 -3.11 -4.87
CA GLY A 111 -11.74 -3.09 -5.03
C GLY A 111 -12.54 -3.25 -3.74
N TYR A 112 -11.94 -3.06 -2.56
CA TYR A 112 -12.67 -3.09 -1.29
C TYR A 112 -13.57 -1.87 -1.13
N THR A 113 -14.75 -2.07 -0.55
CA THR A 113 -15.63 -0.97 -0.12
C THR A 113 -15.08 -0.26 1.11
N HIS A 114 -15.47 0.99 1.34
CA HIS A 114 -15.07 1.72 2.56
C HIS A 114 -15.49 1.01 3.85
N LYS A 115 -16.61 0.28 3.83
CA LYS A 115 -17.09 -0.54 4.95
C LYS A 115 -16.15 -1.71 5.25
N GLU A 116 -15.67 -2.39 4.22
CA GLU A 116 -14.71 -3.49 4.35
C GLU A 116 -13.33 -2.98 4.77
N ILE A 117 -12.89 -1.83 4.23
CA ILE A 117 -11.64 -1.16 4.61
C ILE A 117 -11.70 -0.76 6.09
N ALA A 118 -12.80 -0.17 6.53
CA ALA A 118 -13.01 0.22 7.92
C ALA A 118 -12.82 -0.97 8.87
N LYS A 119 -13.44 -2.12 8.57
CA LYS A 119 -13.24 -3.36 9.33
C LYS A 119 -11.80 -3.85 9.28
N LYS A 120 -11.20 -3.86 8.09
CA LYS A 120 -9.85 -4.39 7.85
C LYS A 120 -8.78 -3.60 8.56
N LEU A 121 -8.91 -2.28 8.62
CA LEU A 121 -7.94 -1.36 9.24
C LEU A 121 -8.32 -0.94 10.66
N ASN A 122 -9.47 -1.36 11.17
CA ASN A 122 -10.02 -0.93 12.46
C ASN A 122 -10.15 0.60 12.58
N ILE A 123 -10.73 1.21 11.56
CA ILE A 123 -11.05 2.64 11.48
C ILE A 123 -12.53 2.84 11.19
N THR A 124 -13.02 4.07 11.22
CA THR A 124 -14.39 4.36 10.79
C THR A 124 -14.52 4.44 9.28
N GLU A 125 -15.71 4.24 8.74
CA GLU A 125 -16.00 4.44 7.31
C GLU A 125 -15.72 5.89 6.87
N GLY A 126 -16.02 6.87 7.74
CA GLY A 126 -15.70 8.28 7.52
C GLY A 126 -14.20 8.51 7.39
N THR A 127 -13.39 7.89 8.25
CA THR A 127 -11.93 7.95 8.17
C THR A 127 -11.42 7.34 6.85
N SER A 128 -11.98 6.20 6.45
CA SER A 128 -11.63 5.57 5.16
C SER A 128 -11.92 6.51 3.98
N LYS A 129 -13.10 7.14 3.96
CA LYS A 129 -13.47 8.11 2.91
C LYS A 129 -12.57 9.35 2.91
N SER A 130 -12.25 9.90 4.06
CA SER A 130 -11.38 11.09 4.16
C SER A 130 -9.94 10.79 3.73
N GLN A 131 -9.39 9.64 4.07
CA GLN A 131 -8.06 9.21 3.64
C GLN A 131 -8.01 8.96 2.13
N PHE A 132 -9.03 8.35 1.56
CA PHE A 132 -9.14 8.19 0.10
C PHE A 132 -9.19 9.54 -0.62
N ASN A 133 -10.01 10.48 -0.16
CA ASN A 133 -10.09 11.81 -0.73
C ASN A 133 -8.76 12.57 -0.64
N ARG A 134 -8.03 12.42 0.48
CA ARG A 134 -6.68 12.98 0.64
C ARG A 134 -5.71 12.40 -0.39
N ALA A 135 -5.68 11.09 -0.55
CA ALA A 135 -4.86 10.42 -1.55
C ALA A 135 -5.15 10.93 -2.96
N ARG A 136 -6.45 10.99 -3.33
CA ARG A 136 -6.88 11.45 -4.65
C ARG A 136 -6.44 12.89 -4.93
N LYS A 137 -6.59 13.80 -3.96
CA LYS A 137 -6.17 15.20 -4.12
C LYS A 137 -4.66 15.32 -4.34
N LEU A 138 -3.86 14.59 -3.58
CA LEU A 138 -2.41 14.60 -3.71
C LEU A 138 -1.98 14.06 -5.07
N LEU A 139 -2.50 12.92 -5.48
CA LEU A 139 -2.19 12.31 -6.78
C LEU A 139 -2.58 13.23 -7.94
N MET A 140 -3.77 13.83 -7.90
CA MET A 140 -4.19 14.79 -8.94
C MET A 140 -3.26 16.01 -9.01
N THR A 141 -2.83 16.55 -7.86
CA THR A 141 -1.89 17.68 -7.81
C THR A 141 -0.55 17.30 -8.43
N TRP A 142 -0.04 16.11 -8.15
CA TRP A 142 1.24 15.64 -8.69
C TRP A 142 1.15 15.33 -10.19
N LEU A 143 0.09 14.67 -10.62
CA LEU A 143 -0.13 14.36 -12.04
C LEU A 143 -0.28 15.65 -12.87
N ASN A 144 -1.02 16.65 -12.38
CA ASN A 144 -1.15 17.93 -13.07
C ASN A 144 0.19 18.67 -13.21
N LYS A 145 1.10 18.52 -12.25
CA LYS A 145 2.46 19.08 -12.36
C LYS A 145 3.33 18.36 -13.39
N LEU A 146 3.09 17.06 -13.61
CA LEU A 146 3.83 16.27 -14.59
C LEU A 146 3.33 16.51 -16.03
N THR A 147 2.06 16.91 -16.19
CA THR A 147 1.45 17.16 -17.50
C THR A 147 1.47 18.63 -17.92
N ALA A 148 1.87 19.51 -17.03
CA ALA A 148 2.10 20.93 -17.31
C ALA A 148 3.57 21.14 -17.74
#